data_684c368239fa7dbaf8fa6d954281d7f3
#
_entry.id   684c368239fa7dbaf8fa6d954281d7f3
#
_cell.length_a   1.000
_cell.length_b   1.000
_cell.length_c   1.000
_cell.angle_alpha   90.00
_cell.angle_beta   90.00
_cell.angle_gamma   90.00
#
_symmetry.space_group_name_H-M   'P 1'
#
loop_
_entity.id
_entity.type
_entity.pdbx_description
1 polymer ?
#
loop_
_entity_poly.entity_id
_entity_poly.type
_entity_poly.pdbx_seq_one_letter_code
_entity_poly.pdbx_strand_id
1 'polypeptide(L)'
;MSDRLPMETTYLVHDALRRELRQLAAVATRGDGTLRGVLRGAAGWKLLRRALRVHHGAEDAALWPVLRHALAGRPYDLALLEAMEAEHTAIGSLIGAVDEALAEPSTDPVLLGDLVDALVTGVGGHLRHEEESTFPLVQAVVTAQQWERFQQVHARRIAADADRLLPWLLDGADERTATAVLAPLPAPVRRAYRERWRPAYAALDRWGPGTPVPAPAPTPVPTPTPAQAPT
;
A
#
# COMPACT_ATOMS: atom_id res chain seq x y z
N MET A 1 25.49 -9.58 13.46
CA MET A 1 24.21 -8.80 13.46
C MET A 1 23.75 -8.74 12.02
N SER A 2 22.50 -9.01 11.75
CA SER A 2 22.00 -9.09 10.36
C SER A 2 22.06 -7.71 9.71
N ASP A 3 22.83 -7.58 8.63
CA ASP A 3 22.91 -6.34 7.81
C ASP A 3 21.62 -6.11 6.98
N ARG A 4 20.55 -6.81 7.30
CA ARG A 4 19.30 -6.77 6.56
C ARG A 4 18.50 -5.52 6.91
N LEU A 5 18.05 -4.77 5.89
CA LEU A 5 17.21 -3.59 6.09
C LEU A 5 15.85 -3.99 6.70
N PRO A 6 15.34 -3.24 7.69
CA PRO A 6 14.04 -3.51 8.31
C PRO A 6 12.91 -3.08 7.36
N MET A 7 12.28 -4.03 6.68
CA MET A 7 11.21 -3.79 5.69
C MET A 7 9.80 -4.05 6.23
N GLU A 8 9.67 -4.39 7.51
CA GLU A 8 8.40 -4.79 8.12
C GLU A 8 7.30 -3.73 7.93
N THR A 9 7.65 -2.44 8.03
CA THR A 9 6.67 -1.35 7.83
C THR A 9 6.22 -1.26 6.38
N THR A 10 7.09 -1.52 5.41
CA THR A 10 6.73 -1.51 3.98
C THR A 10 5.79 -2.66 3.66
N TYR A 11 6.10 -3.88 4.14
CA TYR A 11 5.18 -5.01 4.02
C TYR A 11 3.82 -4.74 4.70
N LEU A 12 3.81 -4.07 5.85
CA LEU A 12 2.57 -3.70 6.53
C LEU A 12 1.71 -2.74 5.68
N VAL A 13 2.33 -1.79 4.97
CA VAL A 13 1.64 -0.92 4.01
C VAL A 13 1.05 -1.74 2.87
N HIS A 14 1.82 -2.66 2.29
CA HIS A 14 1.36 -3.56 1.22
C HIS A 14 0.18 -4.43 1.66
N ASP A 15 0.23 -4.98 2.87
CA ASP A 15 -0.86 -5.79 3.42
C ASP A 15 -2.13 -4.96 3.64
N ALA A 16 -1.97 -3.71 4.11
CA ALA A 16 -3.09 -2.78 4.23
C ALA A 16 -3.68 -2.41 2.85
N LEU A 17 -2.85 -2.17 1.83
CA LEU A 17 -3.30 -1.95 0.45
C LEU A 17 -4.04 -3.17 -0.09
N ARG A 18 -3.50 -4.38 0.06
CA ARG A 18 -4.16 -5.63 -0.36
C ARG A 18 -5.50 -5.84 0.34
N ARG A 19 -5.60 -5.47 1.61
CA ARG A 19 -6.86 -5.51 2.35
C ARG A 19 -7.92 -4.63 1.69
N GLU A 20 -7.59 -3.40 1.35
CA GLU A 20 -8.52 -2.48 0.68
C GLU A 20 -8.86 -2.93 -0.75
N LEU A 21 -7.88 -3.49 -1.51
CA LEU A 21 -8.15 -4.04 -2.84
C LEU A 21 -9.16 -5.20 -2.79
N ARG A 22 -9.07 -6.09 -1.79
CA ARG A 22 -10.07 -7.16 -1.60
C ARG A 22 -11.46 -6.60 -1.34
N GLN A 23 -11.57 -5.52 -0.57
CA GLN A 23 -12.85 -4.84 -0.34
C GLN A 23 -13.39 -4.20 -1.60
N LEU A 24 -12.53 -3.51 -2.35
CA LEU A 24 -12.90 -2.89 -3.62
C LEU A 24 -13.40 -3.93 -4.62
N ALA A 25 -12.69 -5.04 -4.77
CA ALA A 25 -13.11 -6.16 -5.61
C ALA A 25 -14.47 -6.74 -5.16
N ALA A 26 -14.66 -6.94 -3.85
CA ALA A 26 -15.93 -7.44 -3.31
C ALA A 26 -17.11 -6.48 -3.57
N VAL A 27 -16.89 -5.18 -3.60
CA VAL A 27 -17.93 -4.21 -3.98
C VAL A 27 -18.20 -4.27 -5.47
N ALA A 28 -17.17 -4.39 -6.31
CA ALA A 28 -17.31 -4.47 -7.77
C ALA A 28 -18.12 -5.70 -8.21
N THR A 29 -17.94 -6.85 -7.54
CA THR A 29 -18.61 -8.11 -7.88
C THR A 29 -20.10 -8.18 -7.48
N ARG A 30 -20.64 -7.20 -6.75
CA ARG A 30 -22.06 -7.22 -6.33
C ARG A 30 -23.05 -7.17 -7.49
N GLY A 31 -22.68 -6.59 -8.63
CA GLY A 31 -23.45 -6.65 -9.88
C GLY A 31 -24.82 -5.96 -9.87
N ASP A 32 -25.19 -5.30 -8.77
CA ASP A 32 -26.51 -4.71 -8.52
C ASP A 32 -26.63 -3.22 -8.92
N GLY A 33 -25.66 -2.72 -9.70
CA GLY A 33 -25.57 -1.32 -10.10
C GLY A 33 -25.20 -0.34 -8.98
N THR A 34 -24.90 -0.84 -7.77
CA THR A 34 -24.56 0.00 -6.59
C THR A 34 -23.13 0.48 -6.57
N LEU A 35 -22.22 -0.10 -7.38
CA LEU A 35 -20.78 0.22 -7.38
C LEU A 35 -20.52 1.72 -7.37
N ARG A 36 -21.12 2.47 -8.30
CA ARG A 36 -20.98 3.93 -8.37
C ARG A 36 -21.45 4.62 -7.08
N GLY A 37 -22.60 4.25 -6.58
CA GLY A 37 -23.19 4.82 -5.35
C GLY A 37 -22.29 4.57 -4.15
N VAL A 38 -21.78 3.35 -4.02
CA VAL A 38 -20.85 2.96 -2.96
C VAL A 38 -19.55 3.75 -3.07
N LEU A 39 -18.87 3.74 -4.23
CA LEU A 39 -17.56 4.39 -4.37
C LEU A 39 -17.61 5.90 -4.18
N ARG A 40 -18.68 6.58 -4.61
CA ARG A 40 -18.85 8.03 -4.37
C ARG A 40 -18.87 8.39 -2.89
N GLY A 41 -19.52 7.56 -2.06
CA GLY A 41 -19.61 7.74 -0.60
C GLY A 41 -18.47 7.14 0.17
N ALA A 42 -17.80 6.12 -0.37
CA ALA A 42 -16.90 5.24 0.34
C ALA A 42 -15.68 5.96 0.92
N ALA A 43 -15.57 5.91 2.24
CA ALA A 43 -14.34 6.33 2.92
C ALA A 43 -13.16 5.44 2.52
N GLY A 44 -13.40 4.14 2.24
CA GLY A 44 -12.40 3.18 1.78
C GLY A 44 -11.76 3.57 0.47
N TRP A 45 -12.55 3.99 -0.55
CA TRP A 45 -11.99 4.49 -1.81
C TRP A 45 -11.06 5.69 -1.61
N LYS A 46 -11.47 6.65 -0.77
CA LYS A 46 -10.67 7.83 -0.45
C LYS A 46 -9.37 7.46 0.27
N LEU A 47 -9.44 6.50 1.20
CA LEU A 47 -8.27 6.01 1.94
C LEU A 47 -7.31 5.24 1.03
N LEU A 48 -7.81 4.34 0.19
CA LEU A 48 -6.98 3.58 -0.76
C LEU A 48 -6.19 4.50 -1.68
N ARG A 49 -6.87 5.46 -2.34
CA ARG A 49 -6.19 6.44 -3.21
C ARG A 49 -5.15 7.28 -2.45
N ARG A 50 -5.48 7.67 -1.22
CA ARG A 50 -4.56 8.46 -0.39
C ARG A 50 -3.34 7.66 0.00
N ALA A 51 -3.53 6.41 0.43
CA ALA A 51 -2.46 5.51 0.82
C ALA A 51 -1.52 5.21 -0.35
N LEU A 52 -2.05 4.89 -1.54
CA LEU A 52 -1.26 4.67 -2.76
C LEU A 52 -0.43 5.92 -3.11
N ARG A 53 -1.03 7.11 -3.09
CA ARG A 53 -0.31 8.36 -3.36
C ARG A 53 0.81 8.64 -2.36
N VAL A 54 0.60 8.33 -1.09
CA VAL A 54 1.61 8.50 -0.03
C VAL A 54 2.75 7.52 -0.21
N HIS A 55 2.44 6.26 -0.48
CA HIS A 55 3.38 5.16 -0.65
C HIS A 55 4.23 5.36 -1.90
N HIS A 56 3.65 5.31 -3.09
CA HIS A 56 4.37 5.52 -4.36
C HIS A 56 5.13 6.86 -4.39
N GLY A 57 4.49 7.95 -3.91
CA GLY A 57 5.17 9.24 -3.87
C GLY A 57 6.36 9.31 -2.91
N ALA A 58 6.45 8.43 -1.89
CA ALA A 58 7.65 8.33 -1.06
C ALA A 58 8.76 7.57 -1.78
N GLU A 59 8.44 6.52 -2.51
CA GLU A 59 9.37 5.74 -3.33
C GLU A 59 9.93 6.57 -4.47
N ASP A 60 9.06 7.23 -5.24
CA ASP A 60 9.46 8.13 -6.33
C ASP A 60 10.41 9.23 -5.84
N ALA A 61 10.15 9.78 -4.65
CA ALA A 61 10.92 10.90 -4.12
C ALA A 61 12.22 10.49 -3.41
N ALA A 62 12.32 9.30 -2.84
CA ALA A 62 13.40 8.98 -1.92
C ALA A 62 14.02 7.58 -2.10
N LEU A 63 13.39 6.65 -2.79
CA LEU A 63 13.93 5.31 -3.03
C LEU A 63 14.44 5.15 -4.45
N TRP A 64 13.63 5.44 -5.47
CA TRP A 64 14.02 5.29 -6.88
C TRP A 64 15.26 6.10 -7.26
N PRO A 65 15.43 7.38 -6.84
CA PRO A 65 16.66 8.12 -7.13
C PRO A 65 17.93 7.48 -6.55
N VAL A 66 17.81 6.88 -5.36
CA VAL A 66 18.94 6.15 -4.71
C VAL A 66 19.28 4.90 -5.49
N LEU A 67 18.27 4.09 -5.86
CA LEU A 67 18.45 2.89 -6.66
C LEU A 67 19.04 3.21 -8.03
N ARG A 68 18.52 4.22 -8.73
CA ARG A 68 19.02 4.65 -10.04
C ARG A 68 20.51 5.00 -9.99
N HIS A 69 20.95 5.66 -8.92
CA HIS A 69 22.35 5.97 -8.73
C HIS A 69 23.19 4.72 -8.42
N ALA A 70 22.71 3.87 -7.52
CA ALA A 70 23.43 2.65 -7.12
C ALA A 70 23.53 1.60 -8.24
N LEU A 71 22.58 1.62 -9.16
CA LEU A 71 22.47 0.68 -10.28
C LEU A 71 23.11 1.22 -11.58
N ALA A 72 23.81 2.35 -11.53
CA ALA A 72 24.49 2.89 -12.70
C ALA A 72 25.45 1.84 -13.30
N GLY A 73 25.27 1.54 -14.60
CA GLY A 73 26.04 0.50 -15.28
C GLY A 73 25.45 -0.93 -15.17
N ARG A 74 24.28 -1.11 -14.56
CA ARG A 74 23.54 -2.39 -14.45
C ARG A 74 22.24 -2.33 -15.25
N PRO A 75 22.27 -2.50 -16.57
CA PRO A 75 21.15 -2.19 -17.47
C PRO A 75 19.88 -3.03 -17.16
N TYR A 76 20.03 -4.29 -16.76
CA TYR A 76 18.87 -5.12 -16.40
C TYR A 76 18.15 -4.64 -15.14
N ASP A 77 18.92 -4.18 -14.13
CA ASP A 77 18.34 -3.68 -12.90
C ASP A 77 17.73 -2.27 -13.09
N LEU A 78 18.31 -1.45 -13.97
CA LEU A 78 17.70 -0.19 -14.37
C LEU A 78 16.39 -0.40 -15.13
N ALA A 79 16.29 -1.42 -15.99
CA ALA A 79 15.05 -1.76 -16.68
C ALA A 79 13.96 -2.20 -15.69
N LEU A 80 14.31 -2.92 -14.61
CA LEU A 80 13.38 -3.24 -13.54
C LEU A 80 12.85 -1.97 -12.87
N LEU A 81 13.74 -1.03 -12.56
CA LEU A 81 13.34 0.24 -11.94
C LEU A 81 12.44 1.07 -12.85
N GLU A 82 12.73 1.12 -14.16
CA GLU A 82 11.87 1.77 -15.15
C GLU A 82 10.49 1.10 -15.24
N ALA A 83 10.41 -0.22 -15.08
CA ALA A 83 9.13 -0.94 -15.02
C ALA A 83 8.32 -0.53 -13.78
N MET A 84 8.95 -0.41 -12.59
CA MET A 84 8.27 0.07 -11.37
C MET A 84 7.69 1.48 -11.55
N GLU A 85 8.47 2.41 -12.10
CA GLU A 85 8.00 3.77 -12.38
C GLU A 85 6.85 3.82 -13.41
N ALA A 86 6.90 2.96 -14.41
CA ALA A 86 5.82 2.81 -15.39
C ALA A 86 4.54 2.25 -14.75
N GLU A 87 4.66 1.28 -13.84
CA GLU A 87 3.54 0.73 -13.08
C GLU A 87 2.91 1.79 -12.17
N HIS A 88 3.69 2.62 -11.46
CA HIS A 88 3.17 3.76 -10.67
C HIS A 88 2.36 4.72 -11.55
N THR A 89 2.87 5.05 -12.74
CA THR A 89 2.20 5.93 -13.70
C THR A 89 0.88 5.32 -14.18
N ALA A 90 0.88 4.02 -14.51
CA ALA A 90 -0.31 3.31 -14.96
C ALA A 90 -1.39 3.23 -13.87
N ILE A 91 -0.99 2.93 -12.62
CA ILE A 91 -1.88 2.93 -11.46
C ILE A 91 -2.47 4.31 -11.22
N GLY A 92 -1.66 5.37 -11.30
CA GLY A 92 -2.12 6.75 -11.19
C GLY A 92 -3.17 7.10 -12.25
N SER A 93 -2.95 6.67 -13.49
CA SER A 93 -3.88 6.86 -14.61
C SER A 93 -5.20 6.10 -14.40
N LEU A 94 -5.15 4.86 -13.91
CA LEU A 94 -6.36 4.07 -13.58
C LEU A 94 -7.17 4.72 -12.45
N ILE A 95 -6.52 5.23 -11.41
CA ILE A 95 -7.19 5.98 -10.34
C ILE A 95 -7.90 7.21 -10.91
N GLY A 96 -7.24 7.96 -11.80
CA GLY A 96 -7.83 9.11 -12.47
C GLY A 96 -9.06 8.72 -13.30
N ALA A 97 -8.95 7.65 -14.10
CA ALA A 97 -10.06 7.16 -14.92
C ALA A 97 -11.27 6.70 -14.09
N VAL A 98 -11.04 6.02 -12.96
CA VAL A 98 -12.12 5.67 -12.02
C VAL A 98 -12.77 6.92 -11.44
N ASP A 99 -11.99 7.93 -11.04
CA ASP A 99 -12.53 9.19 -10.50
C ASP A 99 -13.36 9.95 -11.54
N GLU A 100 -12.90 10.03 -12.79
CA GLU A 100 -13.63 10.62 -13.91
C GLU A 100 -14.93 9.85 -14.19
N ALA A 101 -14.86 8.52 -14.26
CA ALA A 101 -16.03 7.67 -14.43
C ALA A 101 -17.04 7.82 -13.29
N LEU A 102 -16.60 8.04 -12.07
CA LEU A 102 -17.46 8.34 -10.93
C LEU A 102 -18.10 9.72 -11.04
N ALA A 103 -17.38 10.71 -11.52
CA ALA A 103 -17.87 12.08 -11.65
C ALA A 103 -18.95 12.21 -12.74
N GLU A 104 -18.81 11.47 -13.85
CA GLU A 104 -19.71 11.53 -15.01
C GLU A 104 -20.92 10.57 -14.84
N PRO A 105 -22.16 11.06 -14.62
CA PRO A 105 -23.33 10.22 -14.38
C PRO A 105 -23.69 9.29 -15.55
N SER A 106 -23.34 9.67 -16.77
CA SER A 106 -23.64 8.95 -18.01
C SER A 106 -22.66 7.80 -18.30
N THR A 107 -21.57 7.68 -17.53
CA THR A 107 -20.60 6.58 -17.71
C THR A 107 -21.29 5.22 -17.54
N ASP A 108 -21.06 4.32 -18.50
CA ASP A 108 -21.55 2.96 -18.46
C ASP A 108 -21.08 2.26 -17.17
N PRO A 109 -21.98 1.62 -16.40
CA PRO A 109 -21.60 0.84 -15.22
C PRO A 109 -20.61 -0.29 -15.52
N VAL A 110 -20.65 -0.88 -16.72
CA VAL A 110 -19.71 -1.92 -17.15
C VAL A 110 -18.31 -1.34 -17.25
N LEU A 111 -18.15 -0.17 -17.90
CA LEU A 111 -16.85 0.52 -17.99
C LEU A 111 -16.28 0.84 -16.61
N LEU A 112 -17.11 1.30 -15.66
CA LEU A 112 -16.67 1.54 -14.30
C LEU A 112 -16.19 0.24 -13.62
N GLY A 113 -16.90 -0.87 -13.83
CA GLY A 113 -16.49 -2.19 -13.36
C GLY A 113 -15.12 -2.60 -13.91
N ASP A 114 -14.96 -2.51 -15.23
CA ASP A 114 -13.68 -2.86 -15.91
C ASP A 114 -12.50 -2.01 -15.42
N LEU A 115 -12.71 -0.71 -15.19
CA LEU A 115 -11.68 0.18 -14.64
C LEU A 115 -11.28 -0.22 -13.22
N VAL A 116 -12.24 -0.60 -12.38
CA VAL A 116 -11.99 -1.08 -11.02
C VAL A 116 -11.24 -2.40 -11.05
N ASP A 117 -11.62 -3.34 -11.90
CA ASP A 117 -10.96 -4.64 -12.04
C ASP A 117 -9.52 -4.48 -12.55
N ALA A 118 -9.31 -3.58 -13.52
CA ALA A 118 -7.98 -3.23 -14.01
C ALA A 118 -7.11 -2.63 -12.89
N LEU A 119 -7.68 -1.75 -12.05
CA LEU A 119 -6.97 -1.15 -10.91
C LEU A 119 -6.61 -2.21 -9.86
N VAL A 120 -7.54 -3.09 -9.48
CA VAL A 120 -7.30 -4.16 -8.51
C VAL A 120 -6.17 -5.08 -9.01
N THR A 121 -6.24 -5.48 -10.27
CA THR A 121 -5.24 -6.34 -10.91
C THR A 121 -3.88 -5.63 -11.01
N GLY A 122 -3.88 -4.38 -11.46
CA GLY A 122 -2.67 -3.58 -11.64
C GLY A 122 -1.92 -3.35 -10.33
N VAL A 123 -2.62 -2.87 -9.29
CA VAL A 123 -2.00 -2.65 -7.97
C VAL A 123 -1.55 -3.98 -7.35
N GLY A 124 -2.37 -5.03 -7.41
CA GLY A 124 -2.00 -6.34 -6.88
C GLY A 124 -0.78 -6.96 -7.57
N GLY A 125 -0.67 -6.76 -8.89
CA GLY A 125 0.48 -7.17 -9.70
C GLY A 125 1.74 -6.39 -9.32
N HIS A 126 1.63 -5.08 -9.24
CA HIS A 126 2.70 -4.17 -8.83
C HIS A 126 3.29 -4.53 -7.47
N LEU A 127 2.46 -4.63 -6.42
CA LEU A 127 2.92 -4.97 -5.06
C LEU A 127 3.67 -6.30 -5.02
N ARG A 128 3.23 -7.29 -5.80
CA ARG A 128 3.93 -8.58 -5.91
C ARG A 128 5.26 -8.44 -6.65
N HIS A 129 5.27 -7.75 -7.79
CA HIS A 129 6.47 -7.51 -8.59
C HIS A 129 7.54 -6.76 -7.78
N GLU A 130 7.14 -5.78 -7.01
CA GLU A 130 8.04 -5.05 -6.12
C GLU A 130 8.63 -5.95 -5.04
N GLU A 131 7.81 -6.74 -4.35
CA GLU A 131 8.25 -7.66 -3.30
C GLU A 131 9.18 -8.76 -3.81
N GLU A 132 8.87 -9.33 -4.99
CA GLU A 132 9.61 -10.45 -5.56
C GLU A 132 10.90 -10.01 -6.25
N SER A 133 10.95 -8.81 -6.83
CA SER A 133 12.05 -8.37 -7.69
C SER A 133 12.80 -7.16 -7.12
N THR A 134 12.09 -6.12 -6.69
CA THR A 134 12.71 -4.85 -6.27
C THR A 134 13.24 -4.91 -4.85
N PHE A 135 12.52 -5.51 -3.89
CA PHE A 135 12.99 -5.59 -2.50
C PHE A 135 14.30 -6.38 -2.34
N PRO A 136 14.52 -7.52 -3.03
CA PRO A 136 15.84 -8.15 -3.02
C PRO A 136 16.95 -7.23 -3.53
N LEU A 137 16.66 -6.42 -4.55
CA LEU A 137 17.61 -5.46 -5.10
C LEU A 137 17.89 -4.31 -4.11
N VAL A 138 16.85 -3.77 -3.47
CA VAL A 138 16.98 -2.77 -2.39
C VAL A 138 17.86 -3.31 -1.27
N GLN A 139 17.63 -4.55 -0.81
CA GLN A 139 18.44 -5.20 0.22
C GLN A 139 19.92 -5.34 -0.17
N ALA A 140 20.20 -5.48 -1.47
CA ALA A 140 21.55 -5.70 -1.97
C ALA A 140 22.36 -4.40 -2.14
N VAL A 141 21.70 -3.25 -2.44
CA VAL A 141 22.40 -2.05 -2.88
C VAL A 141 22.11 -0.80 -2.04
N VAL A 142 21.03 -0.76 -1.26
CA VAL A 142 20.67 0.40 -0.44
C VAL A 142 21.32 0.28 0.93
N THR A 143 22.00 1.36 1.36
CA THR A 143 22.59 1.42 2.70
C THR A 143 21.52 1.64 3.79
N ALA A 144 21.84 1.24 5.03
CA ALA A 144 20.94 1.47 6.17
C ALA A 144 20.57 2.96 6.33
N GLN A 145 21.49 3.88 6.10
CA GLN A 145 21.23 5.33 6.17
C GLN A 145 20.29 5.82 5.07
N GLN A 146 20.44 5.30 3.84
CA GLN A 146 19.53 5.63 2.73
C GLN A 146 18.14 5.09 2.99
N TRP A 147 18.05 3.86 3.50
CA TRP A 147 16.78 3.24 3.88
C TRP A 147 16.09 4.02 5.00
N GLU A 148 16.80 4.41 6.04
CA GLU A 148 16.25 5.23 7.11
C GLU A 148 15.72 6.57 6.57
N ARG A 149 16.43 7.20 5.63
CA ARG A 149 15.97 8.44 4.99
C ARG A 149 14.66 8.24 4.21
N PHE A 150 14.54 7.13 3.47
CA PHE A 150 13.29 6.76 2.79
C PHE A 150 12.16 6.58 3.81
N GLN A 151 12.39 5.81 4.87
CA GLN A 151 11.40 5.61 5.93
C GLN A 151 10.96 6.94 6.57
N GLN A 152 11.87 7.87 6.79
CA GLN A 152 11.56 9.20 7.31
C GLN A 152 10.70 10.04 6.33
N VAL A 153 10.95 9.94 5.02
CA VAL A 153 10.13 10.60 4.00
C VAL A 153 8.71 10.01 4.02
N HIS A 154 8.60 8.69 4.03
CA HIS A 154 7.32 7.99 4.09
C HIS A 154 6.54 8.33 5.37
N ALA A 155 7.19 8.28 6.54
CA ALA A 155 6.59 8.62 7.81
C ALA A 155 6.07 10.08 7.85
N ARG A 156 6.82 11.04 7.29
CA ARG A 156 6.36 12.44 7.19
C ARG A 156 5.13 12.58 6.30
N ARG A 157 5.04 11.82 5.20
CA ARG A 157 3.86 11.81 4.32
C ARG A 157 2.63 11.20 5.01
N ILE A 158 2.81 10.13 5.78
CA ILE A 158 1.75 9.55 6.62
C ILE A 158 1.32 10.55 7.71
N ALA A 159 2.26 11.24 8.33
CA ALA A 159 1.97 12.18 9.43
C ALA A 159 1.05 13.33 9.01
N ALA A 160 1.04 13.71 7.75
CA ALA A 160 0.13 14.74 7.22
C ALA A 160 -1.35 14.36 7.31
N ASP A 161 -1.67 13.04 7.37
CA ASP A 161 -3.02 12.49 7.52
C ASP A 161 -3.05 11.37 8.57
N ALA A 162 -2.29 11.54 9.65
CA ALA A 162 -2.08 10.49 10.65
C ALA A 162 -3.39 10.02 11.31
N ASP A 163 -4.36 10.91 11.45
CA ASP A 163 -5.69 10.61 11.99
C ASP A 163 -6.46 9.55 11.19
N ARG A 164 -6.16 9.44 9.90
CA ARG A 164 -6.77 8.50 8.96
C ARG A 164 -5.86 7.34 8.60
N LEU A 165 -4.59 7.64 8.31
CA LEU A 165 -3.66 6.64 7.77
C LEU A 165 -3.07 5.73 8.86
N LEU A 166 -2.88 6.19 10.11
CA LEU A 166 -2.39 5.30 11.17
C LEU A 166 -3.42 4.24 11.56
N PRO A 167 -4.71 4.57 11.81
CA PRO A 167 -5.71 3.53 12.06
C PRO A 167 -5.90 2.59 10.87
N TRP A 168 -5.84 3.12 9.64
CA TRP A 168 -5.92 2.34 8.42
C TRP A 168 -4.74 1.35 8.30
N LEU A 169 -3.53 1.80 8.53
CA LEU A 169 -2.31 0.98 8.47
C LEU A 169 -2.35 -0.16 9.50
N LEU A 170 -2.82 0.15 10.70
CA LEU A 170 -2.82 -0.78 11.85
C LEU A 170 -4.11 -1.60 11.98
N ASP A 171 -5.06 -1.45 11.05
CA ASP A 171 -6.28 -2.25 11.03
C ASP A 171 -5.95 -3.72 10.67
N GLY A 172 -6.25 -4.63 11.60
CA GLY A 172 -5.90 -6.05 11.47
C GLY A 172 -4.46 -6.42 11.83
N ALA A 173 -3.61 -5.44 12.18
CA ALA A 173 -2.27 -5.73 12.69
C ALA A 173 -2.33 -6.35 14.09
N ASP A 174 -1.42 -7.28 14.38
CA ASP A 174 -1.26 -7.82 15.71
C ASP A 174 -0.75 -6.76 16.71
N GLU A 175 -0.89 -7.03 18.01
CA GLU A 175 -0.53 -6.08 19.06
C GLU A 175 0.98 -5.75 19.07
N ARG A 176 1.83 -6.71 18.74
CA ARG A 176 3.29 -6.52 18.66
C ARG A 176 3.63 -5.55 17.54
N THR A 177 3.08 -5.76 16.35
CA THR A 177 3.26 -4.89 15.19
C THR A 177 2.73 -3.49 15.45
N ALA A 178 1.50 -3.38 16.00
CA ALA A 178 0.92 -2.09 16.36
C ALA A 178 1.78 -1.34 17.39
N THR A 179 2.28 -2.04 18.40
CA THR A 179 3.17 -1.46 19.40
C THR A 179 4.47 -0.97 18.79
N ALA A 180 5.10 -1.75 17.91
CA ALA A 180 6.35 -1.38 17.25
C ALA A 180 6.21 -0.12 16.39
N VAL A 181 5.10 -0.01 15.63
CA VAL A 181 4.80 1.17 14.81
C VAL A 181 4.50 2.41 15.67
N LEU A 182 3.80 2.24 16.77
CA LEU A 182 3.40 3.36 17.62
C LEU A 182 4.52 3.83 18.58
N ALA A 183 5.42 2.94 19.00
CA ALA A 183 6.45 3.25 20.00
C ALA A 183 7.30 4.50 19.68
N PRO A 184 7.80 4.69 18.44
CA PRO A 184 8.64 5.85 18.10
C PRO A 184 7.85 7.17 17.98
N LEU A 185 6.50 7.12 17.96
CA LEU A 185 5.68 8.32 17.79
C LEU A 185 5.61 9.14 19.08
N PRO A 186 5.44 10.48 18.99
CA PRO A 186 5.26 11.33 20.17
C PRO A 186 4.07 10.91 21.05
N ALA A 187 4.20 11.07 22.36
CA ALA A 187 3.14 10.67 23.31
C ALA A 187 1.75 11.27 23.00
N PRO A 188 1.62 12.54 22.57
CA PRO A 188 0.31 13.10 22.16
C PRO A 188 -0.29 12.37 20.95
N VAL A 189 0.52 11.95 19.97
CA VAL A 189 0.07 11.20 18.78
C VAL A 189 -0.42 9.82 19.19
N ARG A 190 0.33 9.09 20.04
CA ARG A 190 -0.08 7.79 20.56
C ARG A 190 -1.39 7.84 21.34
N ARG A 191 -1.58 8.92 22.14
CA ARG A 191 -2.83 9.15 22.87
C ARG A 191 -3.98 9.41 21.89
N ALA A 192 -3.78 10.34 20.93
CA ALA A 192 -4.79 10.67 19.94
C ALA A 192 -5.21 9.44 19.12
N TYR A 193 -4.25 8.60 18.75
CA TYR A 193 -4.52 7.32 18.07
C TYR A 193 -5.45 6.43 18.91
N ARG A 194 -5.13 6.18 20.19
CA ARG A 194 -5.91 5.28 21.04
C ARG A 194 -7.29 5.83 21.38
N GLU A 195 -7.36 7.11 21.75
CA GLU A 195 -8.57 7.71 22.33
C GLU A 195 -9.54 8.23 21.26
N ARG A 196 -9.06 8.61 20.08
CA ARG A 196 -9.88 9.29 19.07
C ARG A 196 -9.82 8.61 17.69
N TRP A 197 -8.64 8.39 17.13
CA TRP A 197 -8.52 8.02 15.73
C TRP A 197 -8.92 6.58 15.46
N ARG A 198 -8.43 5.64 16.26
CA ARG A 198 -8.80 4.23 16.13
C ARG A 198 -10.30 3.98 16.35
N PRO A 199 -10.95 4.52 17.40
CA PRO A 199 -12.41 4.40 17.57
C PRO A 199 -13.20 5.04 16.42
N ALA A 200 -12.81 6.24 15.97
CA ALA A 200 -13.46 6.91 14.85
C ALA A 200 -13.34 6.10 13.55
N TYR A 201 -12.17 5.54 13.28
CA TYR A 201 -11.94 4.68 12.13
C TYR A 201 -12.76 3.38 12.20
N ALA A 202 -12.83 2.75 13.36
CA ALA A 202 -13.61 1.54 13.57
C ALA A 202 -15.13 1.76 13.36
N ALA A 203 -15.61 2.99 13.60
CA ALA A 203 -16.99 3.37 13.38
C ALA A 203 -17.32 3.71 11.90
N LEU A 204 -16.30 3.81 11.02
CA LEU A 204 -16.54 4.11 9.61
C LEU A 204 -17.10 2.89 8.87
N ASP A 205 -18.21 3.09 8.19
CA ASP A 205 -18.63 2.21 7.10
C ASP A 205 -17.79 2.56 5.86
N ARG A 206 -16.69 1.85 5.68
CA ARG A 206 -15.69 2.18 4.65
C ARG A 206 -16.14 1.83 3.24
N TRP A 207 -16.92 0.76 3.08
CA TRP A 207 -17.23 0.18 1.78
C TRP A 207 -18.73 -0.07 1.56
N GLY A 208 -19.58 0.50 2.42
CA GLY A 208 -21.02 0.33 2.37
C GLY A 208 -21.53 -0.95 3.05
N PRO A 209 -22.82 -0.97 3.38
CA PRO A 209 -23.44 -2.06 4.14
C PRO A 209 -23.28 -3.40 3.44
N GLY A 210 -23.01 -4.45 4.22
CA GLY A 210 -22.89 -5.82 3.72
C GLY A 210 -21.55 -6.13 3.05
N THR A 211 -20.55 -5.23 3.08
CA THR A 211 -19.19 -5.59 2.62
C THR A 211 -18.50 -6.46 3.68
N PRO A 212 -18.09 -7.70 3.36
CA PRO A 212 -17.43 -8.57 4.32
C PRO A 212 -16.15 -7.92 4.86
N VAL A 213 -15.91 -8.03 6.16
CA VAL A 213 -14.59 -7.71 6.71
C VAL A 213 -13.65 -8.82 6.28
N PRO A 214 -12.57 -8.53 5.52
CA PRO A 214 -11.63 -9.58 5.12
C PRO A 214 -11.01 -10.22 6.35
N ALA A 215 -10.88 -11.54 6.32
CA ALA A 215 -10.05 -12.23 7.29
C ALA A 215 -8.60 -11.67 7.20
N PRO A 216 -7.89 -11.57 8.33
CA PRO A 216 -6.48 -11.18 8.31
C PRO A 216 -5.72 -12.11 7.37
N ALA A 217 -4.83 -11.53 6.55
CA ALA A 217 -3.99 -12.32 5.67
C ALA A 217 -3.17 -13.31 6.51
N PRO A 218 -3.02 -14.57 6.07
CA PRO A 218 -2.11 -15.48 6.74
C PRO A 218 -0.71 -14.86 6.74
N THR A 219 -0.11 -14.77 7.91
CA THR A 219 1.28 -14.31 8.07
C THR A 219 2.18 -15.13 7.15
N PRO A 220 3.00 -14.54 6.28
CA PRO A 220 3.89 -15.31 5.43
C PRO A 220 4.80 -16.14 6.32
N VAL A 221 4.69 -17.47 6.19
CA VAL A 221 5.61 -18.41 6.84
C VAL A 221 6.96 -18.19 6.16
N PRO A 222 8.03 -17.85 6.90
CA PRO A 222 9.35 -17.70 6.30
C PRO A 222 9.73 -19.01 5.62
N THR A 223 9.95 -18.96 4.31
CA THR A 223 10.42 -20.11 3.54
C THR A 223 11.78 -20.54 4.12
N PRO A 224 11.96 -21.81 4.51
CA PRO A 224 13.24 -22.27 5.03
C PRO A 224 14.30 -22.10 3.94
N THR A 225 15.39 -21.43 4.28
CA THR A 225 16.57 -21.30 3.43
C THR A 225 17.05 -22.71 3.04
N PRO A 226 17.26 -23.03 1.74
CA PRO A 226 17.80 -24.32 1.38
C PRO A 226 19.17 -24.51 2.02
N ALA A 227 19.33 -25.63 2.73
CA ALA A 227 20.60 -26.01 3.33
C ALA A 227 21.65 -26.12 2.25
N GLN A 228 22.77 -25.40 2.42
CA GLN A 228 23.94 -25.56 1.58
C GLN A 228 24.40 -27.02 1.67
N ALA A 229 24.48 -27.70 0.53
CA ALA A 229 25.08 -29.03 0.45
C ALA A 229 26.58 -28.92 0.81
N PRO A 230 27.12 -29.83 1.62
CA PRO A 230 28.55 -29.85 1.88
C PRO A 230 29.30 -30.26 0.61
N THR A 231 30.38 -29.53 0.33
CA THR A 231 31.37 -29.82 -0.72
C THR A 231 32.15 -31.10 -0.41
#